data_9ac3ec54f253011cc46bb7dcc758e9a9
#
_entry.id   9ac3ec54f253011cc46bb7dcc758e9a9
#
_cell.length_a   1.000
_cell.length_b   1.000
_cell.length_c   1.000
_cell.angle_alpha   90.00
_cell.angle_beta   90.00
_cell.angle_gamma   90.00
#
_symmetry.space_group_name_H-M   'P 1'
#
loop_
_entity.id
_entity.type
_entity.pdbx_description
1 polymer ?
#
loop_
_entity_poly.entity_id
_entity_poly.type
_entity_poly.pdbx_seq_one_letter_code
_entity_poly.pdbx_strand_id
1 'polypeptide(L)'
;KKACEPIQLIYNYKDFKVYAVNEGKEAKDVVATVKIYDAESKMIDEQTCTLSSSYRKTVKAFDLAKFQGIPHFVSLELKDKDGNFITDNFYCIGAKPNVYDWEDYTWYYTPVTEFTDLRFAFSQPEADVDIKVEEKDGTYTVTLTNNSPVISYMNILKAKDSAGNMVVPAYWSDNFFP
;
A
#
# COMPACT_ATOMS: atom_id res chain seq x y z
N LYS A 1 -10.45 -7.25 -3.07
CA LYS A 1 -10.43 -8.04 -1.83
C LYS A 1 -9.86 -7.19 -0.69
N LYS A 2 -8.62 -6.72 -0.75
CA LYS A 2 -7.95 -5.89 0.26
C LYS A 2 -8.76 -4.64 0.64
N ALA A 3 -9.33 -3.93 -0.34
CA ALA A 3 -10.20 -2.77 -0.11
C ALA A 3 -11.50 -3.06 0.67
N CYS A 4 -11.83 -4.32 0.91
CA CYS A 4 -13.02 -4.75 1.67
C CYS A 4 -12.67 -5.32 3.06
N GLU A 5 -11.42 -5.19 3.49
CA GLU A 5 -11.04 -5.61 4.85
C GLU A 5 -11.76 -4.71 5.89
N PRO A 6 -12.25 -5.30 7.00
CA PRO A 6 -13.08 -4.58 7.96
C PRO A 6 -12.41 -3.39 8.63
N ILE A 7 -11.10 -3.44 8.79
CA ILE A 7 -10.28 -2.34 9.32
C ILE A 7 -9.07 -2.13 8.42
N GLN A 8 -8.76 -0.87 8.12
CA GLN A 8 -7.66 -0.49 7.26
C GLN A 8 -6.91 0.72 7.79
N LEU A 9 -5.62 0.82 7.44
CA LEU A 9 -4.85 2.04 7.57
C LEU A 9 -4.87 2.79 6.23
N ILE A 10 -5.33 4.04 6.26
CA ILE A 10 -5.48 4.88 5.07
C ILE A 10 -4.68 6.16 5.24
N TYR A 11 -3.84 6.48 4.24
CA TYR A 11 -3.17 7.78 4.16
C TYR A 11 -4.13 8.83 3.58
N ASN A 12 -4.29 9.95 4.26
CA ASN A 12 -5.11 11.06 3.80
C ASN A 12 -4.22 12.15 3.17
N TYR A 13 -4.36 12.32 1.87
CA TYR A 13 -3.60 13.29 1.07
C TYR A 13 -3.90 14.76 1.42
N LYS A 14 -5.02 15.05 2.08
CA LYS A 14 -5.41 16.41 2.42
C LYS A 14 -4.66 16.95 3.64
N ASP A 15 -4.42 16.11 4.64
CA ASP A 15 -3.83 16.52 5.92
C ASP A 15 -2.55 15.75 6.27
N PHE A 16 -2.08 14.89 5.35
CA PHE A 16 -0.84 14.10 5.49
C PHE A 16 -0.81 13.21 6.74
N LYS A 17 -1.97 12.66 7.10
CA LYS A 17 -2.12 11.78 8.26
C LYS A 17 -2.54 10.38 7.86
N VAL A 18 -2.25 9.43 8.72
CA VAL A 18 -2.73 8.06 8.60
C VAL A 18 -3.86 7.83 9.60
N TYR A 19 -4.93 7.25 9.11
CA TYR A 19 -6.10 6.91 9.91
C TYR A 19 -6.38 5.42 9.86
N ALA A 20 -6.74 4.85 11.01
CA ALA A 20 -7.39 3.55 11.07
C ALA A 20 -8.90 3.76 10.84
N VAL A 21 -9.41 3.22 9.75
CA VAL A 21 -10.84 3.25 9.38
C VAL A 21 -11.42 1.87 9.65
N ASN A 22 -12.38 1.78 10.56
CA ASN A 22 -13.00 0.53 10.97
C ASN A 22 -14.48 0.48 10.58
N GLU A 23 -14.81 -0.35 9.61
CA GLU A 23 -16.20 -0.66 9.20
C GLU A 23 -16.68 -2.01 9.76
N GLY A 24 -15.82 -2.73 10.47
CA GLY A 24 -16.10 -4.02 11.09
C GLY A 24 -16.50 -3.93 12.57
N LYS A 25 -16.30 -5.04 13.27
CA LYS A 25 -16.51 -5.08 14.73
C LYS A 25 -15.48 -4.23 15.46
N GLU A 26 -15.64 -4.09 16.78
CA GLU A 26 -14.64 -3.45 17.62
C GLU A 26 -13.26 -4.10 17.44
N ALA A 27 -12.25 -3.29 17.15
CA ALA A 27 -10.86 -3.69 17.10
C ALA A 27 -10.15 -3.12 18.32
N LYS A 28 -9.63 -4.00 19.19
CA LYS A 28 -8.93 -3.63 20.42
C LYS A 28 -7.44 -3.91 20.31
N ASP A 29 -6.64 -2.95 20.78
CA ASP A 29 -5.19 -3.08 20.95
C ASP A 29 -4.47 -3.55 19.67
N VAL A 30 -4.99 -3.10 18.51
CA VAL A 30 -4.31 -3.35 17.24
C VAL A 30 -3.07 -2.50 17.12
N VAL A 31 -2.01 -3.08 16.58
CA VAL A 31 -0.70 -2.44 16.42
C VAL A 31 -0.56 -1.95 14.98
N ALA A 32 -0.50 -0.64 14.82
CA ALA A 32 -0.25 0.01 13.54
C ALA A 32 1.24 0.39 13.44
N THR A 33 1.86 0.10 12.29
CA THR A 33 3.22 0.51 11.97
C THR A 33 3.22 1.28 10.66
N VAL A 34 3.96 2.38 10.62
CA VAL A 34 4.27 3.13 9.41
C VAL A 34 5.77 3.16 9.19
N LYS A 35 6.20 2.86 7.95
CA LYS A 35 7.59 3.03 7.50
C LYS A 35 7.61 4.01 6.35
N ILE A 36 8.53 4.95 6.39
CA ILE A 36 8.73 5.96 5.36
C ILE A 36 10.08 5.72 4.69
N TYR A 37 10.06 5.68 3.36
CA TYR A 37 11.27 5.53 2.57
C TYR A 37 11.41 6.74 1.64
N ASP A 38 12.63 7.22 1.47
CA ASP A 38 12.92 8.30 0.52
C ASP A 38 12.81 7.82 -0.95
N ALA A 39 13.10 8.74 -1.86
CA ALA A 39 13.06 8.47 -3.30
C ALA A 39 14.08 7.42 -3.76
N GLU A 40 15.09 7.12 -2.96
CA GLU A 40 16.15 6.13 -3.20
C GLU A 40 15.90 4.80 -2.45
N SER A 41 14.68 4.59 -1.91
CA SER A 41 14.26 3.41 -1.14
C SER A 41 14.90 3.26 0.24
N LYS A 42 15.61 4.28 0.74
CA LYS A 42 16.19 4.25 2.07
C LYS A 42 15.13 4.56 3.13
N MET A 43 15.00 3.72 4.14
CA MET A 43 14.12 4.00 5.27
C MET A 43 14.60 5.21 6.05
N ILE A 44 13.75 6.23 6.16
CA ILE A 44 14.04 7.52 6.81
C ILE A 44 13.23 7.76 8.08
N ASP A 45 12.15 7.00 8.29
CA ASP A 45 11.34 7.06 9.51
C ASP A 45 10.58 5.75 9.72
N GLU A 46 10.37 5.40 11.00
CA GLU A 46 9.51 4.30 11.41
C GLU A 46 8.78 4.68 12.70
N GLN A 47 7.47 4.49 12.72
CA GLN A 47 6.65 4.75 13.90
C GLN A 47 5.69 3.58 14.12
N THR A 48 5.41 3.29 15.39
CA THR A 48 4.45 2.27 15.79
C THR A 48 3.54 2.84 16.87
N CYS A 49 2.25 2.53 16.79
CA CYS A 49 1.29 2.86 17.84
C CYS A 49 0.29 1.74 18.05
N THR A 50 -0.21 1.61 19.28
CA THR A 50 -1.36 0.75 19.59
C THR A 50 -2.62 1.60 19.61
N LEU A 51 -3.67 1.13 18.96
CA LEU A 51 -4.95 1.82 18.90
C LEU A 51 -6.13 0.84 19.03
N SER A 52 -7.26 1.40 19.44
CA SER A 52 -8.53 0.67 19.46
C SER A 52 -9.58 1.48 18.72
N SER A 53 -10.42 0.82 17.95
CA SER A 53 -11.46 1.45 17.16
C SER A 53 -12.78 0.69 17.27
N SER A 54 -13.86 1.38 17.55
CA SER A 54 -15.23 0.85 17.54
C SER A 54 -15.75 0.74 16.11
N TYR A 55 -16.87 0.05 15.94
CA TYR A 55 -17.61 -0.02 14.68
C TYR A 55 -17.90 1.36 14.08
N ARG A 56 -17.61 1.52 12.80
CA ARG A 56 -17.77 2.76 12.00
C ARG A 56 -17.06 3.97 12.60
N LYS A 57 -15.87 3.76 13.15
CA LYS A 57 -15.03 4.84 13.67
C LYS A 57 -13.72 4.95 12.92
N THR A 58 -13.30 6.19 12.77
CA THR A 58 -11.99 6.55 12.25
C THR A 58 -11.14 7.10 13.40
N VAL A 59 -9.94 6.55 13.55
CA VAL A 59 -8.98 6.94 14.59
C VAL A 59 -7.67 7.36 13.92
N LYS A 60 -7.14 8.52 14.30
CA LYS A 60 -5.83 8.97 13.82
C LYS A 60 -4.74 8.06 14.40
N ALA A 61 -3.91 7.48 13.53
CA ALA A 61 -2.75 6.68 13.90
C ALA A 61 -1.48 7.51 13.86
N PHE A 62 -1.17 8.17 12.74
CA PHE A 62 0.11 8.89 12.57
C PHE A 62 -0.10 10.28 11.96
N ASP A 63 0.86 11.18 12.20
CA ASP A 63 0.97 12.48 11.57
C ASP A 63 2.27 12.52 10.74
N LEU A 64 2.14 12.62 9.42
CA LEU A 64 3.26 12.58 8.47
C LEU A 64 3.50 13.94 7.79
N ALA A 65 2.92 15.02 8.33
CA ALA A 65 3.03 16.37 7.75
C ALA A 65 4.48 16.85 7.58
N LYS A 66 5.41 16.33 8.38
CA LYS A 66 6.86 16.63 8.24
C LYS A 66 7.47 16.18 6.91
N PHE A 67 6.81 15.25 6.18
CA PHE A 67 7.25 14.76 4.88
C PHE A 67 6.57 15.48 3.70
N GLN A 68 5.71 16.46 3.96
CA GLN A 68 5.09 17.27 2.90
C GLN A 68 6.16 17.93 2.02
N GLY A 69 5.97 17.85 0.71
CA GLY A 69 6.89 18.45 -0.26
C GLY A 69 8.10 17.59 -0.62
N ILE A 70 8.22 16.40 -0.06
CA ILE A 70 9.31 15.46 -0.30
C ILE A 70 8.74 14.21 -0.99
N PRO A 71 9.27 13.78 -2.16
CA PRO A 71 8.88 12.50 -2.75
C PRO A 71 9.28 11.33 -1.83
N HIS A 72 8.35 10.44 -1.52
CA HIS A 72 8.61 9.33 -0.59
C HIS A 72 7.61 8.19 -0.77
N PHE A 73 7.96 7.03 -0.23
CA PHE A 73 7.05 5.89 -0.10
C PHE A 73 6.56 5.77 1.33
N VAL A 74 5.31 5.34 1.48
CA VAL A 74 4.69 5.07 2.78
C VAL A 74 4.22 3.62 2.79
N SER A 75 4.78 2.82 3.69
CA SER A 75 4.33 1.45 3.97
C SER A 75 3.56 1.44 5.29
N LEU A 76 2.37 0.91 5.28
CA LEU A 76 1.48 0.79 6.44
C LEU A 76 1.23 -0.68 6.71
N GLU A 77 1.33 -1.09 7.95
CA GLU A 77 1.00 -2.45 8.41
C GLU A 77 0.12 -2.38 9.65
N LEU A 78 -0.90 -3.24 9.71
CA LEU A 78 -1.76 -3.42 10.87
C LEU A 78 -1.73 -4.87 11.33
N LYS A 79 -1.44 -5.09 12.59
CA LYS A 79 -1.46 -6.38 13.27
C LYS A 79 -2.45 -6.38 14.43
N ASP A 80 -2.91 -7.55 14.82
CA ASP A 80 -3.65 -7.69 16.08
C ASP A 80 -2.71 -7.64 17.30
N LYS A 81 -3.28 -7.66 18.49
CA LYS A 81 -2.53 -7.66 19.77
C LYS A 81 -1.59 -8.86 19.94
N ASP A 82 -1.83 -9.95 19.23
CA ASP A 82 -1.05 -11.19 19.29
C ASP A 82 0.03 -11.24 18.18
N GLY A 83 0.12 -10.17 17.37
CA GLY A 83 1.10 -10.02 16.29
C GLY A 83 0.67 -10.63 14.96
N ASN A 84 -0.57 -11.13 14.84
CA ASN A 84 -1.07 -11.66 13.58
C ASN A 84 -1.37 -10.52 12.59
N PHE A 85 -0.99 -10.72 11.34
CA PHE A 85 -1.24 -9.78 10.27
C PHE A 85 -2.75 -9.60 10.01
N ILE A 86 -3.18 -8.34 9.90
CA ILE A 86 -4.56 -7.98 9.54
C ILE A 86 -4.60 -7.45 8.11
N THR A 87 -3.87 -6.36 7.85
CA THR A 87 -3.84 -5.70 6.54
C THR A 87 -2.61 -4.82 6.42
N ASP A 88 -2.29 -4.47 5.20
CA ASP A 88 -1.26 -3.48 4.87
C ASP A 88 -1.75 -2.52 3.80
N ASN A 89 -1.01 -1.44 3.59
CA ASN A 89 -1.20 -0.53 2.48
C ASN A 89 0.12 0.11 2.07
N PHE A 90 0.25 0.47 0.81
CA PHE A 90 1.46 1.08 0.31
C PHE A 90 1.12 2.28 -0.58
N TYR A 91 1.85 3.38 -0.40
CA TYR A 91 1.63 4.62 -1.14
C TYR A 91 2.94 5.15 -1.71
N CYS A 92 2.84 5.67 -2.93
CA CYS A 92 3.88 6.46 -3.57
C CYS A 92 3.42 7.93 -3.55
N ILE A 93 4.13 8.77 -2.84
CA ILE A 93 3.74 10.17 -2.57
C ILE A 93 4.71 11.10 -3.29
N GLY A 94 4.19 11.87 -4.24
CA GLY A 94 4.97 12.93 -4.91
C GLY A 94 5.10 14.19 -4.05
N ALA A 95 6.02 15.07 -4.42
CA ALA A 95 6.26 16.32 -3.70
C ALA A 95 5.04 17.26 -3.67
N LYS A 96 4.20 17.19 -4.71
CA LYS A 96 2.96 17.96 -4.79
C LYS A 96 1.80 17.02 -5.10
N PRO A 97 0.61 17.22 -4.49
CA PRO A 97 -0.58 16.47 -4.87
C PRO A 97 -1.06 16.86 -6.28
N ASN A 98 -1.96 16.07 -6.84
CA ASN A 98 -2.71 16.48 -8.03
C ASN A 98 -3.55 17.73 -7.75
N VAL A 99 -3.62 18.63 -8.71
CA VAL A 99 -4.56 19.75 -8.69
C VAL A 99 -5.74 19.42 -9.59
N TYR A 100 -6.93 19.40 -9.02
CA TYR A 100 -8.17 19.09 -9.71
C TYR A 100 -8.92 20.37 -10.06
N ASP A 101 -9.51 20.39 -11.26
CA ASP A 101 -10.47 21.42 -11.65
C ASP A 101 -11.87 21.03 -11.17
N TRP A 102 -12.27 21.63 -10.06
CA TRP A 102 -13.60 21.40 -9.48
C TRP A 102 -14.69 22.27 -10.12
N GLU A 103 -14.34 23.20 -10.99
CA GLU A 103 -15.30 24.03 -11.72
C GLU A 103 -15.78 23.32 -13.00
N ASP A 104 -14.90 22.56 -13.65
CA ASP A 104 -15.19 21.79 -14.86
C ASP A 104 -15.34 20.29 -14.58
N TYR A 105 -15.90 19.89 -13.44
CA TYR A 105 -16.15 18.48 -13.14
C TYR A 105 -17.50 18.01 -13.67
N THR A 106 -17.57 16.72 -14.03
CA THR A 106 -18.81 16.01 -14.30
C THR A 106 -19.01 14.88 -13.30
N TRP A 107 -20.18 14.24 -13.28
CA TRP A 107 -20.47 13.13 -12.37
C TRP A 107 -19.53 11.91 -12.55
N TYR A 108 -18.84 11.80 -13.66
CA TYR A 108 -17.94 10.68 -13.98
C TYR A 108 -16.49 11.09 -14.25
N TYR A 109 -16.19 12.39 -14.27
CA TYR A 109 -14.86 12.89 -14.60
C TYR A 109 -14.56 14.21 -13.90
N THR A 110 -13.39 14.28 -13.26
CA THR A 110 -12.84 15.49 -12.70
C THR A 110 -11.49 15.77 -13.39
N PRO A 111 -11.36 16.85 -14.16
CA PRO A 111 -10.11 17.19 -14.81
C PRO A 111 -8.97 17.39 -13.81
N VAL A 112 -7.76 17.01 -14.20
CA VAL A 112 -6.52 17.27 -13.43
C VAL A 112 -5.71 18.30 -14.22
N THR A 113 -5.49 19.47 -13.63
CA THR A 113 -4.71 20.56 -14.24
C THR A 113 -3.22 20.43 -14.00
N GLU A 114 -2.82 19.87 -12.84
CA GLU A 114 -1.44 19.51 -12.53
C GLU A 114 -1.36 18.13 -11.95
N PHE A 115 -0.58 17.24 -12.57
CA PHE A 115 -0.34 15.90 -12.06
C PHE A 115 0.79 15.87 -11.05
N THR A 116 0.65 15.05 -10.02
CA THR A 116 1.77 14.71 -9.13
C THR A 116 2.90 14.04 -9.91
N ASP A 117 4.14 14.38 -9.59
CA ASP A 117 5.31 13.74 -10.20
C ASP A 117 5.69 12.49 -9.42
N LEU A 118 5.47 11.34 -10.04
CA LEU A 118 5.83 10.02 -9.50
C LEU A 118 6.99 9.36 -10.25
N ARG A 119 7.72 10.10 -11.11
CA ARG A 119 8.83 9.55 -11.91
C ARG A 119 9.91 8.93 -11.05
N PHE A 120 10.12 9.41 -9.83
CA PHE A 120 11.08 8.83 -8.90
C PHE A 120 10.81 7.34 -8.61
N ALA A 121 9.54 6.91 -8.57
CA ALA A 121 9.19 5.51 -8.35
C ALA A 121 9.56 4.61 -9.54
N PHE A 122 9.57 5.17 -10.76
CA PHE A 122 9.92 4.46 -12.00
C PHE A 122 11.40 4.60 -12.39
N SER A 123 12.15 5.45 -11.71
CA SER A 123 13.59 5.64 -11.92
C SER A 123 14.45 4.90 -10.88
N GLN A 124 13.85 4.04 -10.06
CA GLN A 124 14.57 3.16 -9.15
C GLN A 124 15.49 2.21 -9.94
N PRO A 125 16.65 1.84 -9.39
CA PRO A 125 17.40 0.69 -9.89
C PRO A 125 16.53 -0.57 -9.92
N GLU A 126 16.86 -1.52 -10.78
CA GLU A 126 16.15 -2.80 -10.80
C GLU A 126 16.35 -3.54 -9.47
N ALA A 127 15.25 -4.01 -8.89
CA ALA A 127 15.30 -4.80 -7.68
C ALA A 127 15.66 -6.26 -8.01
N ASP A 128 16.52 -6.86 -7.20
CA ASP A 128 16.89 -8.28 -7.30
C ASP A 128 15.86 -9.13 -6.54
N VAL A 129 14.93 -9.73 -7.27
CA VAL A 129 13.79 -10.46 -6.71
C VAL A 129 13.82 -11.93 -7.11
N ASP A 130 14.02 -12.80 -6.13
CA ASP A 130 13.85 -14.25 -6.29
C ASP A 130 12.37 -14.62 -6.22
N ILE A 131 11.97 -15.57 -7.08
CA ILE A 131 10.61 -16.09 -7.14
C ILE A 131 10.65 -17.58 -6.83
N LYS A 132 9.94 -18.01 -5.77
CA LYS A 132 9.70 -19.40 -5.44
C LYS A 132 8.24 -19.73 -5.61
N VAL A 133 7.95 -20.84 -6.30
CA VAL A 133 6.57 -21.33 -6.49
C VAL A 133 6.48 -22.73 -5.92
N GLU A 134 5.50 -22.96 -5.06
CA GLU A 134 5.18 -24.25 -4.47
C GLU A 134 3.71 -24.60 -4.79
N GLU A 135 3.46 -25.85 -5.17
CA GLU A 135 2.11 -26.34 -5.45
C GLU A 135 1.71 -27.37 -4.39
N LYS A 136 0.52 -27.21 -3.86
CA LYS A 136 -0.09 -28.19 -2.96
C LYS A 136 -1.60 -28.23 -3.19
N ASP A 137 -2.11 -29.40 -3.50
CA ASP A 137 -3.55 -29.66 -3.66
C ASP A 137 -4.25 -28.68 -4.63
N GLY A 138 -3.59 -28.34 -5.75
CA GLY A 138 -4.09 -27.40 -6.76
C GLY A 138 -4.01 -25.93 -6.35
N THR A 139 -3.40 -25.62 -5.20
CA THR A 139 -3.12 -24.26 -4.75
C THR A 139 -1.64 -23.95 -4.95
N TYR A 140 -1.36 -22.82 -5.55
CA TYR A 140 0.01 -22.35 -5.77
C TYR A 140 0.35 -21.26 -4.77
N THR A 141 1.43 -21.46 -4.02
CA THR A 141 2.03 -20.42 -3.17
C THR A 141 3.21 -19.82 -3.89
N VAL A 142 3.15 -18.52 -4.13
CA VAL A 142 4.24 -17.75 -4.75
C VAL A 142 4.89 -16.88 -3.69
N THR A 143 6.17 -17.10 -3.45
CA THR A 143 6.98 -16.30 -2.54
C THR A 143 7.94 -15.44 -3.36
N LEU A 144 7.90 -14.13 -3.14
CA LEU A 144 8.86 -13.17 -3.68
C LEU A 144 9.82 -12.78 -2.56
N THR A 145 11.12 -12.85 -2.84
CA THR A 145 12.16 -12.40 -1.91
C THR A 145 12.98 -11.32 -2.59
N ASN A 146 12.91 -10.11 -2.07
CA ASN A 146 13.72 -9.00 -2.54
C ASN A 146 15.09 -9.04 -1.83
N ASN A 147 16.15 -9.32 -2.58
CA ASN A 147 17.54 -9.41 -2.09
C ASN A 147 18.28 -8.07 -2.18
N SER A 148 17.64 -7.03 -2.72
CA SER A 148 18.24 -5.70 -2.92
C SER A 148 17.77 -4.70 -1.87
N PRO A 149 18.51 -3.59 -1.65
CA PRO A 149 18.07 -2.51 -0.77
C PRO A 149 17.02 -1.59 -1.41
N VAL A 150 16.58 -1.90 -2.64
CA VAL A 150 15.63 -1.11 -3.42
C VAL A 150 14.24 -1.69 -3.28
N ILE A 151 13.22 -0.85 -3.13
CA ILE A 151 11.82 -1.29 -3.10
C ILE A 151 11.45 -1.86 -4.47
N SER A 152 10.96 -3.09 -4.50
CA SER A 152 10.39 -3.69 -5.69
C SER A 152 8.95 -3.19 -5.83
N TYR A 153 8.75 -2.13 -6.59
CA TYR A 153 7.47 -1.43 -6.70
C TYR A 153 6.56 -2.04 -7.77
N MET A 154 5.27 -2.22 -7.46
CA MET A 154 4.23 -2.70 -8.39
C MET A 154 4.48 -4.12 -8.92
N ASN A 155 4.78 -5.08 -8.05
CA ASN A 155 4.88 -6.48 -8.43
C ASN A 155 3.53 -7.02 -8.92
N ILE A 156 3.52 -7.64 -10.11
CA ILE A 156 2.33 -8.19 -10.74
C ILE A 156 2.55 -9.66 -11.06
N LEU A 157 1.77 -10.55 -10.46
CA LEU A 157 1.80 -11.97 -10.75
C LEU A 157 0.84 -12.31 -11.89
N LYS A 158 1.29 -13.15 -12.81
CA LYS A 158 0.50 -13.65 -13.95
C LYS A 158 0.65 -15.16 -14.06
N ALA A 159 -0.47 -15.90 -14.02
CA ALA A 159 -0.48 -17.33 -14.31
C ALA A 159 -0.53 -17.54 -15.82
N LYS A 160 0.38 -18.37 -16.34
CA LYS A 160 0.46 -18.74 -17.76
C LYS A 160 0.55 -20.25 -17.90
N ASP A 161 -0.02 -20.80 -18.97
CA ASP A 161 0.18 -22.19 -19.37
C ASP A 161 1.55 -22.41 -20.03
N SER A 162 1.86 -23.67 -20.38
CA SER A 162 3.12 -24.04 -21.04
C SER A 162 3.28 -23.43 -22.44
N ALA A 163 2.21 -22.96 -23.07
CA ALA A 163 2.22 -22.26 -24.34
C ALA A 163 2.34 -20.73 -24.18
N GLY A 164 2.39 -20.22 -22.94
CA GLY A 164 2.52 -18.81 -22.64
C GLY A 164 1.18 -18.04 -22.61
N ASN A 165 0.03 -18.72 -22.75
CA ASN A 165 -1.27 -18.08 -22.69
C ASN A 165 -1.66 -17.81 -21.23
N MET A 166 -2.43 -16.74 -21.01
CA MET A 166 -2.96 -16.44 -19.68
C MET A 166 -3.96 -17.50 -19.21
N VAL A 167 -3.75 -18.02 -18.01
CA VAL A 167 -4.71 -18.89 -17.34
C VAL A 167 -5.79 -18.03 -16.68
N VAL A 168 -7.02 -18.18 -17.13
CA VAL A 168 -8.20 -17.49 -16.58
C VAL A 168 -9.34 -18.47 -16.37
N PRO A 169 -10.06 -18.40 -15.25
CA PRO A 169 -9.85 -17.51 -14.11
C PRO A 169 -8.66 -17.92 -13.25
N ALA A 170 -7.89 -16.94 -12.74
CA ALA A 170 -6.90 -17.13 -11.69
C ALA A 170 -7.25 -16.23 -10.50
N TYR A 171 -7.28 -16.81 -9.29
CA TYR A 171 -7.64 -16.09 -8.07
C TYR A 171 -6.38 -15.91 -7.22
N TRP A 172 -6.02 -14.66 -6.95
CA TRP A 172 -4.89 -14.29 -6.14
C TRP A 172 -5.34 -13.86 -4.74
N SER A 173 -4.60 -14.23 -3.70
CA SER A 173 -4.81 -13.68 -2.36
C SER A 173 -4.47 -12.19 -2.35
N ASP A 174 -3.35 -11.82 -2.99
CA ASP A 174 -2.92 -10.45 -3.23
C ASP A 174 -2.25 -10.33 -4.61
N ASN A 175 -2.25 -9.12 -5.17
CA ASN A 175 -1.53 -8.79 -6.39
C ASN A 175 -1.36 -7.25 -6.47
N PHE A 176 -0.40 -6.73 -7.22
CA PHE A 176 0.00 -5.31 -7.23
C PHE A 176 0.57 -4.84 -5.89
N PHE A 177 1.52 -5.55 -5.34
CA PHE A 177 2.17 -5.23 -4.07
C PHE A 177 3.63 -4.78 -4.27
N PRO A 178 4.24 -4.03 -3.30
CA PRO A 178 5.64 -3.64 -3.32
C PRO A 178 6.56 -4.81 -3.03
#